data_b9e8a97b00fc75bfe6699fd9b974a25a
#
_entry.id   b9e8a97b00fc75bfe6699fd9b974a25a
#
_cell.length_a   1.000
_cell.length_b   1.000
_cell.length_c   1.000
_cell.angle_alpha   90.00
_cell.angle_beta   90.00
_cell.angle_gamma   90.00
#
_symmetry.space_group_name_H-M   'P 1'
#
loop_
_entity.id
_entity.type
_entity.pdbx_description
1 polymer ?
#
loop_
_entity_poly.entity_id
_entity_poly.type
_entity_poly.pdbx_seq_one_letter_code
_entity_poly.pdbx_strand_id
1 'polypeptide(L)'
;MAQRLQNITVQAPGFAGINSQDSPVSIDQSFAATASNCIIDEYGRIGARKGYTAVSTNNTALGTSRGVEALHESLDVSGDKVVFAAGNNKIFKLDASSNNALTDITPAGYTPTANNWKIVDFNNHTYFFQSGHEPLLYSDESGSGVLEAHSSHSHATGTAPQANEVLAAYGRLWAADVTGNKHTVYWTDLLQGHHWTGGTSGSLDLTTVFPNGHDEIVALSAHNGFLIIFCKRCIIVYSGATSPANMVLHDTVEGVGCIARDSVQHTGTDIIFLSEDGVRSFGRTIQEKSMPMRDLSNNVRTELTSAVRQQTNPIKSIYSADEAFYLLALQDSNTVYCFDMRNTLPDGANRVTTWGGVNPRSLALLQDGSIYFGREDGIFKYEGYQDNGNAYEMIYYSNPMNFGNSTNLKFLKKFNITIIGNVASPTTLVWGYDYTGNYVKKTFGTDLENTPISEYNSAQFGDNTTTLIAPSSTGTYLGAFSSAPTTTEVNALYYNTTESKLYYWSGSAWVEEDTVDTSYVPSKFTTGTDIQRPSINTSGSGTVVTIGIESTINGAPYSIQQIDVHALLGRLI
;
A
#
# COMPACT_ATOMS: atom_id res chain seq x y z
N MET A 1 -11.68 -46.34 23.44
CA MET A 1 -10.97 -45.08 23.76
C MET A 1 -11.74 -43.92 23.13
N ALA A 2 -12.08 -42.89 23.88
CA ALA A 2 -12.72 -41.72 23.34
C ALA A 2 -11.78 -41.06 22.32
N GLN A 3 -12.27 -40.78 21.13
CA GLN A 3 -11.53 -40.02 20.10
C GLN A 3 -11.21 -38.63 20.67
N ARG A 4 -9.93 -38.26 20.67
CA ARG A 4 -9.48 -36.97 21.21
C ARG A 4 -9.74 -35.89 20.19
N LEU A 5 -10.46 -34.85 20.58
CA LEU A 5 -10.56 -33.61 19.79
C LEU A 5 -9.20 -32.93 19.79
N GLN A 6 -8.71 -32.61 18.61
CA GLN A 6 -7.52 -31.78 18.41
C GLN A 6 -7.92 -30.47 17.82
N ASN A 7 -7.21 -29.42 18.18
CA ASN A 7 -7.39 -28.10 17.62
C ASN A 7 -6.06 -27.53 17.11
N ILE A 8 -6.15 -26.77 16.03
CA ILE A 8 -5.12 -25.88 15.54
C ILE A 8 -5.64 -24.47 15.73
N THR A 9 -4.85 -23.64 16.35
CA THR A 9 -5.15 -22.23 16.53
C THR A 9 -4.05 -21.39 15.89
N VAL A 10 -4.42 -20.50 14.99
CA VAL A 10 -3.56 -19.42 14.47
C VAL A 10 -4.13 -18.11 14.99
N GLN A 11 -3.36 -17.40 15.77
CA GLN A 11 -3.78 -16.17 16.45
C GLN A 11 -2.78 -15.06 16.21
N ALA A 12 -3.25 -13.84 16.01
CA ALA A 12 -2.38 -12.66 15.96
C ALA A 12 -1.54 -12.52 17.24
N PRO A 13 -0.25 -12.17 17.14
CA PRO A 13 0.49 -11.75 15.95
C PRO A 13 1.14 -12.90 15.15
N GLY A 14 0.67 -14.12 15.26
CA GLY A 14 1.27 -15.31 14.67
C GLY A 14 1.02 -15.51 13.17
N PHE A 15 0.33 -14.61 12.47
CA PHE A 15 0.20 -14.70 11.02
C PHE A 15 1.50 -14.32 10.33
N ALA A 16 2.04 -15.21 9.49
CA ALA A 16 3.35 -15.06 8.85
C ALA A 16 3.29 -14.61 7.38
N GLY A 17 2.08 -14.40 6.82
CA GLY A 17 1.91 -14.04 5.42
C GLY A 17 1.98 -15.23 4.46
N ILE A 18 2.23 -14.98 3.19
CA ILE A 18 2.32 -16.01 2.14
C ILE A 18 3.69 -16.69 2.20
N ASN A 19 3.69 -18.02 2.00
CA ASN A 19 4.87 -18.77 1.67
C ASN A 19 4.58 -19.68 0.46
N SER A 20 5.13 -19.31 -0.69
CA SER A 20 5.07 -20.07 -1.95
C SER A 20 6.40 -20.73 -2.30
N GLN A 21 7.43 -20.57 -1.43
CA GLN A 21 8.78 -21.08 -1.68
C GLN A 21 8.95 -22.52 -1.20
N ASP A 22 8.41 -22.83 -0.03
CA ASP A 22 8.58 -24.14 0.59
C ASP A 22 7.46 -25.11 0.16
N SER A 23 7.69 -26.40 0.37
CA SER A 23 6.68 -27.42 0.07
C SER A 23 5.44 -27.25 0.96
N PRO A 24 4.22 -27.18 0.39
CA PRO A 24 2.98 -26.99 1.15
C PRO A 24 2.76 -27.99 2.30
N VAL A 25 3.42 -29.16 2.24
CA VAL A 25 3.30 -30.21 3.26
C VAL A 25 4.18 -29.93 4.49
N SER A 26 5.25 -29.14 4.33
CA SER A 26 6.25 -28.88 5.39
C SER A 26 6.17 -27.48 5.99
N ILE A 27 5.34 -26.59 5.41
CA ILE A 27 5.21 -25.21 5.86
C ILE A 27 4.46 -25.13 7.20
N ASP A 28 4.89 -24.22 8.07
CA ASP A 28 4.20 -23.94 9.33
C ASP A 28 2.79 -23.38 9.08
N GLN A 29 1.89 -23.68 9.98
CA GLN A 29 0.46 -23.33 9.87
C GLN A 29 0.17 -21.84 10.00
N SER A 30 1.14 -21.05 10.45
CA SER A 30 1.08 -19.59 10.51
C SER A 30 1.14 -18.93 9.13
N PHE A 31 1.67 -19.64 8.13
CA PHE A 31 1.72 -19.17 6.76
C PHE A 31 0.44 -19.45 5.99
N ALA A 32 0.17 -18.58 5.04
CA ALA A 32 -0.90 -18.71 4.06
C ALA A 32 -0.38 -19.26 2.73
N ALA A 33 -1.21 -20.04 2.04
CA ALA A 33 -1.01 -20.35 0.63
C ALA A 33 -1.42 -19.15 -0.25
N THR A 34 -2.43 -18.40 0.19
CA THR A 34 -2.90 -17.18 -0.48
C THR A 34 -3.35 -16.17 0.57
N ALA A 35 -2.93 -14.92 0.43
CA ALA A 35 -3.41 -13.78 1.20
C ALA A 35 -3.55 -12.58 0.24
N SER A 36 -4.68 -12.53 -0.48
CA SER A 36 -4.96 -11.54 -1.52
C SER A 36 -5.84 -10.43 -0.99
N ASN A 37 -5.52 -9.19 -1.35
CA ASN A 37 -6.13 -7.97 -0.83
C ASN A 37 -6.07 -7.89 0.71
N CYS A 38 -4.98 -8.41 1.26
CA CYS A 38 -4.69 -8.47 2.68
C CYS A 38 -3.52 -7.57 3.05
N ILE A 39 -3.48 -7.15 4.31
CA ILE A 39 -2.33 -6.56 4.99
C ILE A 39 -2.11 -7.29 6.32
N ILE A 40 -0.90 -7.21 6.85
CA ILE A 40 -0.66 -7.50 8.26
C ILE A 40 -0.77 -6.17 9.00
N ASP A 41 -1.73 -6.04 9.91
CA ASP A 41 -1.95 -4.79 10.63
C ASP A 41 -0.98 -4.59 11.82
N GLU A 42 -1.12 -3.49 12.55
CA GLU A 42 -0.26 -3.14 13.70
C GLU A 42 -0.31 -4.17 14.84
N TYR A 43 -1.39 -4.94 14.93
CA TYR A 43 -1.57 -6.01 15.92
C TYR A 43 -1.14 -7.38 15.39
N GLY A 44 -0.61 -7.45 14.17
CA GLY A 44 -0.21 -8.69 13.51
C GLY A 44 -1.38 -9.56 13.05
N ARG A 45 -2.56 -8.97 12.83
CA ARG A 45 -3.75 -9.63 12.28
C ARG A 45 -3.69 -9.63 10.76
N ILE A 46 -4.37 -10.60 10.13
CA ILE A 46 -4.67 -10.52 8.70
C ILE A 46 -5.88 -9.60 8.53
N GLY A 47 -5.66 -8.41 7.99
CA GLY A 47 -6.69 -7.43 7.71
C GLY A 47 -6.90 -7.20 6.21
N ALA A 48 -8.06 -6.66 5.86
CA ALA A 48 -8.30 -6.14 4.53
C ALA A 48 -7.42 -4.91 4.29
N ARG A 49 -6.87 -4.76 3.07
CA ARG A 49 -6.22 -3.52 2.68
C ARG A 49 -7.23 -2.36 2.65
N LYS A 50 -6.79 -1.14 2.71
CA LYS A 50 -7.65 -0.01 2.35
C LYS A 50 -7.99 -0.07 0.86
N GLY A 51 -9.08 0.56 0.50
CA GLY A 51 -9.45 0.82 -0.88
C GLY A 51 -8.79 2.08 -1.41
N TYR A 52 -9.44 2.74 -2.36
CA TYR A 52 -8.97 4.00 -2.91
C TYR A 52 -10.14 4.85 -3.43
N THR A 53 -9.92 6.16 -3.42
CA THR A 53 -10.87 7.15 -3.95
C THR A 53 -10.21 8.00 -5.03
N ALA A 54 -10.98 8.38 -6.06
CA ALA A 54 -10.49 9.27 -7.09
C ALA A 54 -10.24 10.67 -6.53
N VAL A 55 -9.07 11.22 -6.80
CA VAL A 55 -8.70 12.59 -6.45
C VAL A 55 -8.83 13.50 -7.65
N SER A 56 -8.32 13.08 -8.81
CA SER A 56 -8.39 13.87 -10.03
C SER A 56 -9.76 13.78 -10.69
N THR A 57 -10.21 14.90 -11.24
CA THR A 57 -11.42 15.02 -12.03
C THR A 57 -11.09 15.40 -13.48
N ASN A 58 -12.05 15.27 -14.40
CA ASN A 58 -11.86 15.61 -15.81
C ASN A 58 -10.59 15.00 -16.44
N ASN A 59 -10.46 13.69 -16.33
CA ASN A 59 -9.28 12.94 -16.77
C ASN A 59 -9.23 12.67 -18.29
N THR A 60 -10.07 13.33 -19.09
CA THR A 60 -10.15 13.13 -20.56
C THR A 60 -8.83 13.38 -21.28
N ALA A 61 -7.98 14.25 -20.72
CA ALA A 61 -6.66 14.55 -21.27
C ALA A 61 -5.68 13.36 -21.23
N LEU A 62 -5.93 12.36 -20.36
CA LEU A 62 -5.13 11.12 -20.29
C LEU A 62 -5.40 10.17 -21.48
N GLY A 63 -6.52 10.35 -22.21
CA GLY A 63 -6.91 9.45 -23.29
C GLY A 63 -7.34 8.07 -22.79
N THR A 64 -7.59 7.14 -23.72
CA THR A 64 -8.18 5.82 -23.40
C THR A 64 -7.15 4.73 -23.10
N SER A 65 -5.86 4.96 -23.29
CA SER A 65 -4.85 3.90 -23.23
C SER A 65 -3.56 4.29 -22.50
N ARG A 66 -3.49 5.46 -21.90
CA ARG A 66 -2.24 5.99 -21.34
C ARG A 66 -2.50 6.65 -20.00
N GLY A 67 -2.22 5.92 -18.93
CA GLY A 67 -2.42 6.37 -17.56
C GLY A 67 -1.33 7.28 -17.02
N VAL A 68 -1.47 7.63 -15.74
CA VAL A 68 -0.51 8.43 -14.97
C VAL A 68 0.66 7.53 -14.55
N GLU A 69 1.83 7.71 -15.18
CA GLU A 69 3.03 6.86 -14.97
C GLU A 69 4.08 7.51 -14.05
N ALA A 70 3.95 8.81 -13.80
CA ALA A 70 4.75 9.53 -12.79
C ALA A 70 3.84 10.47 -12.00
N LEU A 71 4.13 10.62 -10.73
CA LEU A 71 3.41 11.46 -9.79
C LEU A 71 4.40 12.01 -8.77
N HIS A 72 4.28 13.32 -8.47
CA HIS A 72 5.14 14.00 -7.51
C HIS A 72 4.42 15.19 -6.89
N GLU A 73 4.61 15.42 -5.58
CA GLU A 73 4.17 16.63 -4.90
C GLU A 73 5.36 17.54 -4.65
N SER A 74 5.25 18.77 -5.07
CA SER A 74 6.23 19.82 -4.80
C SER A 74 5.62 20.93 -3.97
N LEU A 75 6.45 21.66 -3.25
CA LEU A 75 6.10 22.93 -2.62
C LEU A 75 6.57 24.07 -3.50
N ASP A 76 5.67 24.99 -3.80
CA ASP A 76 6.06 26.23 -4.44
C ASP A 76 6.74 27.19 -3.46
N VAL A 77 7.20 28.35 -3.97
CA VAL A 77 7.88 29.38 -3.14
C VAL A 77 6.97 30.00 -2.07
N SER A 78 5.66 29.94 -2.26
CA SER A 78 4.66 30.40 -1.30
C SER A 78 4.37 29.38 -0.20
N GLY A 79 4.85 28.14 -0.37
CA GLY A 79 4.54 27.00 0.48
C GLY A 79 3.25 26.28 0.09
N ASP A 80 2.66 26.63 -1.04
CA ASP A 80 1.49 25.94 -1.57
C ASP A 80 1.91 24.62 -2.25
N LYS A 81 1.07 23.61 -2.09
CA LYS A 81 1.34 22.27 -2.62
C LYS A 81 0.91 22.17 -4.07
N VAL A 82 1.80 21.67 -4.89
CA VAL A 82 1.56 21.43 -6.31
C VAL A 82 1.80 19.96 -6.63
N VAL A 83 0.79 19.27 -7.16
CA VAL A 83 0.91 17.88 -7.57
C VAL A 83 1.11 17.81 -9.08
N PHE A 84 2.22 17.24 -9.50
CA PHE A 84 2.56 16.98 -10.89
C PHE A 84 2.28 15.54 -11.28
N ALA A 85 1.85 15.33 -12.51
CA ALA A 85 1.60 14.03 -13.09
C ALA A 85 2.10 13.95 -14.52
N ALA A 86 2.54 12.77 -14.95
CA ALA A 86 2.90 12.55 -16.35
C ALA A 86 2.13 11.36 -16.91
N GLY A 87 1.56 11.54 -18.10
CA GLY A 87 0.77 10.53 -18.78
C GLY A 87 0.37 10.99 -20.18
N ASN A 88 -0.02 10.08 -21.04
CA ASN A 88 -0.42 10.40 -22.42
C ASN A 88 0.56 11.31 -23.18
N ASN A 89 1.86 11.14 -22.95
CA ASN A 89 2.94 11.98 -23.50
C ASN A 89 2.78 13.49 -23.18
N LYS A 90 2.32 13.77 -21.97
CA LYS A 90 2.10 15.12 -21.46
C LYS A 90 2.48 15.21 -19.99
N ILE A 91 2.75 16.42 -19.55
CA ILE A 91 2.94 16.76 -18.15
C ILE A 91 1.72 17.55 -17.69
N PHE A 92 1.18 17.15 -16.56
CA PHE A 92 -0.01 17.76 -15.96
C PHE A 92 0.30 18.34 -14.59
N LYS A 93 -0.45 19.38 -14.24
CA LYS A 93 -0.61 19.88 -12.88
C LYS A 93 -2.03 19.54 -12.40
N LEU A 94 -2.15 19.05 -11.18
CA LEU A 94 -3.44 18.90 -10.52
C LEU A 94 -3.90 20.27 -10.02
N ASP A 95 -4.95 20.80 -10.62
CA ASP A 95 -5.42 22.15 -10.34
C ASP A 95 -6.54 22.14 -9.30
N ALA A 96 -6.20 22.49 -8.07
CA ALA A 96 -7.16 22.58 -6.96
C ALA A 96 -8.24 23.65 -7.22
N SER A 97 -7.93 24.72 -7.98
CA SER A 97 -8.90 25.76 -8.33
C SER A 97 -9.96 25.28 -9.34
N SER A 98 -9.62 24.26 -10.12
CA SER A 98 -10.49 23.63 -11.12
C SER A 98 -11.04 22.27 -10.65
N ASN A 99 -11.33 22.15 -9.36
CA ASN A 99 -11.84 20.93 -8.74
C ASN A 99 -10.94 19.71 -9.01
N ASN A 100 -9.63 19.86 -8.82
CA ASN A 100 -8.62 18.83 -9.05
C ASN A 100 -8.60 18.27 -10.49
N ALA A 101 -8.88 19.10 -11.49
CA ALA A 101 -8.71 18.71 -12.89
C ALA A 101 -7.22 18.60 -13.27
N LEU A 102 -6.91 17.69 -14.19
CA LEU A 102 -5.57 17.59 -14.77
C LEU A 102 -5.39 18.64 -15.86
N THR A 103 -4.59 19.66 -15.57
CA THR A 103 -4.27 20.75 -16.50
C THR A 103 -2.94 20.45 -17.20
N ASP A 104 -2.96 20.44 -18.54
CA ASP A 104 -1.76 20.24 -19.37
C ASP A 104 -0.85 21.46 -19.27
N ILE A 105 0.36 21.24 -18.78
CA ILE A 105 1.42 22.27 -18.64
C ILE A 105 2.63 21.95 -19.51
N THR A 106 2.53 20.99 -20.43
CA THR A 106 3.62 20.63 -21.34
C THR A 106 4.09 21.86 -22.12
N PRO A 107 5.39 22.16 -22.15
CA PRO A 107 5.89 23.34 -22.87
C PRO A 107 5.54 23.29 -24.36
N ALA A 108 5.18 24.45 -24.93
CA ALA A 108 4.84 24.52 -26.34
C ALA A 108 6.02 24.08 -27.23
N GLY A 109 5.73 23.15 -28.14
CA GLY A 109 6.76 22.57 -29.03
C GLY A 109 7.57 21.44 -28.42
N TYR A 110 7.42 21.13 -27.11
CA TYR A 110 8.03 19.98 -26.49
C TYR A 110 7.14 18.74 -26.68
N THR A 111 7.71 17.65 -27.17
CA THR A 111 6.96 16.41 -27.50
C THR A 111 7.49 15.22 -26.73
N PRO A 112 7.00 14.95 -25.51
CA PRO A 112 7.36 13.74 -24.78
C PRO A 112 6.91 12.49 -25.55
N THR A 113 7.74 11.45 -25.53
CA THR A 113 7.40 10.15 -26.13
C THR A 113 7.31 9.04 -25.08
N ALA A 114 7.58 9.37 -23.81
CA ALA A 114 7.51 8.48 -22.68
C ALA A 114 6.95 9.23 -21.45
N ASN A 115 6.41 8.48 -20.50
CA ASN A 115 5.68 9.04 -19.37
C ASN A 115 6.28 8.70 -18.00
N ASN A 116 7.28 7.81 -17.95
CA ASN A 116 7.91 7.37 -16.70
C ASN A 116 8.96 8.38 -16.20
N TRP A 117 8.53 9.62 -16.01
CA TRP A 117 9.40 10.70 -15.53
C TRP A 117 9.85 10.48 -14.08
N LYS A 118 11.12 10.77 -13.83
CA LYS A 118 11.63 10.96 -12.46
C LYS A 118 11.57 12.43 -12.13
N ILE A 119 10.88 12.79 -11.06
CA ILE A 119 10.64 14.17 -10.67
C ILE A 119 11.26 14.38 -9.29
N VAL A 120 12.00 15.46 -9.11
CA VAL A 120 12.67 15.82 -7.84
C VAL A 120 12.63 17.32 -7.61
N ASP A 121 12.48 17.73 -6.38
CA ASP A 121 12.59 19.12 -5.95
C ASP A 121 14.03 19.44 -5.56
N PHE A 122 14.51 20.56 -6.01
CA PHE A 122 15.82 21.07 -5.63
C PHE A 122 15.87 22.59 -5.73
N ASN A 123 16.21 23.23 -4.62
CA ASN A 123 16.46 24.70 -4.54
C ASN A 123 15.36 25.55 -5.21
N ASN A 124 14.13 25.42 -4.73
CA ASN A 124 12.91 26.11 -5.21
C ASN A 124 12.46 25.81 -6.65
N HIS A 125 13.04 24.77 -7.27
CA HIS A 125 12.64 24.31 -8.60
C HIS A 125 12.27 22.83 -8.55
N THR A 126 11.37 22.43 -9.43
CA THR A 126 11.06 21.00 -9.65
C THR A 126 11.63 20.57 -10.99
N TYR A 127 12.42 19.53 -10.99
CA TYR A 127 13.10 18.99 -12.16
C TYR A 127 12.48 17.68 -12.60
N PHE A 128 12.30 17.54 -13.92
CA PHE A 128 11.70 16.36 -14.54
C PHE A 128 12.71 15.73 -15.49
N PHE A 129 13.03 14.47 -15.24
CA PHE A 129 13.99 13.71 -16.02
C PHE A 129 13.34 12.47 -16.65
N GLN A 130 13.65 12.23 -17.90
CA GLN A 130 13.23 11.08 -18.67
C GLN A 130 14.31 10.70 -19.68
N SER A 131 14.60 9.41 -19.79
CA SER A 131 15.59 8.91 -20.75
C SER A 131 15.28 9.36 -22.18
N GLY A 132 16.29 9.88 -22.87
CA GLY A 132 16.15 10.35 -24.25
C GLY A 132 15.41 11.67 -24.44
N HIS A 133 15.09 12.37 -23.35
CA HIS A 133 14.42 13.67 -23.36
C HIS A 133 15.27 14.72 -22.66
N GLU A 134 15.25 15.92 -23.19
CA GLU A 134 15.81 17.05 -22.47
C GLU A 134 15.06 17.25 -21.15
N PRO A 135 15.75 17.42 -20.01
CA PRO A 135 15.09 17.68 -18.75
C PRO A 135 14.23 18.95 -18.77
N LEU A 136 13.11 18.89 -18.04
CA LEU A 136 12.25 20.04 -17.84
C LEU A 136 12.45 20.60 -16.43
N LEU A 137 12.18 21.89 -16.31
CA LEU A 137 12.28 22.64 -15.07
C LEU A 137 10.99 23.40 -14.85
N TYR A 138 10.38 23.24 -13.69
CA TYR A 138 9.26 24.06 -13.24
C TYR A 138 9.78 25.07 -12.21
N SER A 139 9.46 26.34 -12.48
CA SER A 139 9.80 27.48 -11.61
C SER A 139 8.57 28.32 -11.37
N ASP A 140 8.35 28.75 -10.14
CA ASP A 140 7.28 29.70 -9.77
C ASP A 140 7.84 31.05 -9.28
N GLU A 141 9.08 31.37 -9.62
CA GLU A 141 9.72 32.64 -9.23
C GLU A 141 8.94 33.88 -9.65
N SER A 142 8.13 33.78 -10.70
CA SER A 142 7.27 34.86 -11.18
C SER A 142 5.86 34.87 -10.58
N GLY A 143 5.53 33.92 -9.70
CA GLY A 143 4.19 33.75 -9.12
C GLY A 143 3.15 33.17 -10.10
N SER A 144 3.57 32.69 -11.28
CA SER A 144 2.66 32.13 -12.30
C SER A 144 3.00 30.69 -12.72
N GLY A 145 4.01 30.09 -12.13
CA GLY A 145 4.44 28.69 -12.32
C GLY A 145 4.60 28.28 -13.80
N VAL A 146 5.83 28.21 -14.29
CA VAL A 146 6.12 27.88 -15.69
C VAL A 146 6.95 26.60 -15.75
N LEU A 147 6.52 25.66 -16.59
CA LEU A 147 7.32 24.49 -16.98
C LEU A 147 8.01 24.80 -18.31
N GLU A 148 9.32 24.64 -18.35
CA GLU A 148 10.11 24.90 -19.56
C GLU A 148 11.21 23.85 -19.73
N ALA A 149 11.74 23.74 -20.96
CA ALA A 149 12.90 22.91 -21.22
C ALA A 149 14.16 23.55 -20.60
N HIS A 150 15.09 22.73 -20.11
CA HIS A 150 16.33 23.23 -19.51
C HIS A 150 17.05 24.25 -20.37
N SER A 151 17.16 24.02 -21.70
CA SER A 151 17.82 24.95 -22.64
C SER A 151 17.10 26.27 -22.81
N SER A 152 15.83 26.37 -22.43
CA SER A 152 15.01 27.59 -22.51
C SER A 152 15.11 28.43 -21.24
N HIS A 153 15.59 27.86 -20.12
CA HIS A 153 15.74 28.58 -18.88
C HIS A 153 16.90 29.59 -18.93
N SER A 154 16.61 30.83 -18.56
CA SER A 154 17.54 31.96 -18.74
C SER A 154 18.87 31.84 -17.99
N HIS A 155 18.90 31.07 -16.91
CA HIS A 155 20.08 30.84 -16.09
C HIS A 155 20.72 29.46 -16.32
N ALA A 156 20.23 28.67 -17.26
CA ALA A 156 20.81 27.35 -17.53
C ALA A 156 22.21 27.44 -18.14
N THR A 157 23.11 26.59 -17.69
CA THR A 157 24.46 26.47 -18.25
C THR A 157 24.79 25.04 -18.63
N GLY A 158 25.36 24.87 -19.82
CA GLY A 158 25.70 23.56 -20.36
C GLY A 158 24.49 22.76 -20.85
N THR A 159 24.74 21.57 -21.31
CA THR A 159 23.70 20.64 -21.76
C THR A 159 23.37 19.67 -20.62
N ALA A 160 22.12 19.69 -20.18
CA ALA A 160 21.66 18.74 -19.16
C ALA A 160 21.65 17.31 -19.73
N PRO A 161 22.07 16.30 -18.96
CA PRO A 161 22.05 14.91 -19.40
C PRO A 161 20.62 14.40 -19.54
N GLN A 162 20.32 13.71 -20.62
CA GLN A 162 19.03 13.06 -20.85
C GLN A 162 18.94 11.75 -20.05
N ALA A 163 18.95 11.88 -18.73
CA ALA A 163 19.05 10.80 -17.80
C ALA A 163 17.69 10.18 -17.46
N ASN A 164 17.69 8.90 -17.17
CA ASN A 164 16.53 8.19 -16.63
C ASN A 164 16.44 8.31 -15.11
N GLU A 165 17.56 8.48 -14.43
CA GLU A 165 17.65 8.61 -12.99
C GLU A 165 18.18 9.98 -12.59
N VAL A 166 17.56 10.57 -11.55
CA VAL A 166 18.02 11.80 -10.91
C VAL A 166 17.81 11.73 -9.41
N LEU A 167 18.76 12.27 -8.66
CA LEU A 167 18.77 12.35 -7.21
C LEU A 167 19.15 13.77 -6.77
N ALA A 168 18.36 14.36 -5.88
CA ALA A 168 18.72 15.60 -5.20
C ALA A 168 19.40 15.26 -3.87
N ALA A 169 20.71 15.47 -3.78
CA ALA A 169 21.48 15.17 -2.59
C ALA A 169 22.77 15.99 -2.51
N TYR A 170 23.26 16.24 -1.31
CA TYR A 170 24.53 16.93 -1.04
C TYR A 170 24.61 18.33 -1.69
N GLY A 171 23.47 19.03 -1.77
CA GLY A 171 23.39 20.35 -2.38
C GLY A 171 23.52 20.35 -3.90
N ARG A 172 23.23 19.25 -4.58
CA ARG A 172 23.35 19.07 -6.03
C ARG A 172 22.27 18.14 -6.59
N LEU A 173 22.05 18.25 -7.91
CA LEU A 173 21.40 17.18 -8.66
C LEU A 173 22.46 16.21 -9.18
N TRP A 174 22.18 14.94 -9.00
CA TRP A 174 22.96 13.82 -9.52
C TRP A 174 22.12 13.12 -10.58
N ALA A 175 22.66 12.91 -11.77
CA ALA A 175 21.93 12.27 -12.87
C ALA A 175 22.74 11.09 -13.42
N ALA A 176 22.05 10.02 -13.77
CA ALA A 176 22.66 8.81 -14.31
C ALA A 176 21.69 8.07 -15.25
N ASP A 177 22.11 6.94 -15.78
CA ASP A 177 21.34 6.14 -16.74
C ASP A 177 20.96 6.93 -17.99
N VAL A 178 21.98 7.55 -18.61
CA VAL A 178 21.83 8.32 -19.85
C VAL A 178 21.89 7.38 -21.06
N THR A 179 20.99 7.55 -22.01
CA THR A 179 20.98 6.76 -23.24
C THR A 179 22.32 6.90 -23.99
N GLY A 180 22.98 5.78 -24.23
CA GLY A 180 24.32 5.73 -24.86
C GLY A 180 25.49 5.99 -23.91
N ASN A 181 25.23 6.30 -22.63
CA ASN A 181 26.25 6.49 -21.60
C ASN A 181 25.75 6.00 -20.22
N LYS A 182 25.53 4.70 -20.12
CA LYS A 182 24.93 4.03 -18.96
C LYS A 182 25.83 3.88 -17.73
N HIS A 183 27.09 4.26 -17.85
CA HIS A 183 28.14 4.04 -16.84
C HIS A 183 28.65 5.33 -16.22
N THR A 184 28.07 6.47 -16.54
CA THR A 184 28.52 7.77 -16.04
C THR A 184 27.49 8.42 -15.14
N VAL A 185 27.96 8.93 -14.00
CA VAL A 185 27.19 9.79 -13.10
C VAL A 185 27.57 11.24 -13.38
N TYR A 186 26.59 12.11 -13.54
CA TYR A 186 26.75 13.54 -13.73
C TYR A 186 26.25 14.29 -12.50
N TRP A 187 26.82 15.46 -12.21
CA TRP A 187 26.31 16.34 -11.14
C TRP A 187 26.37 17.81 -11.51
N THR A 188 25.44 18.58 -10.95
CA THR A 188 25.35 20.03 -11.16
C THR A 188 26.33 20.80 -10.27
N ASP A 189 26.46 22.08 -10.51
CA ASP A 189 27.16 22.98 -9.57
C ASP A 189 26.40 23.08 -8.24
N LEU A 190 27.10 23.50 -7.21
CA LEU A 190 26.56 23.57 -5.83
C LEU A 190 25.37 24.54 -5.78
N LEU A 191 24.24 24.07 -5.27
CA LEU A 191 22.97 24.79 -5.15
C LEU A 191 22.39 25.34 -6.48
N GLN A 192 22.89 24.87 -7.63
CA GLN A 192 22.47 25.31 -8.95
C GLN A 192 22.04 24.11 -9.78
N GLY A 193 20.77 23.68 -9.67
CA GLY A 193 20.27 22.48 -10.34
C GLY A 193 20.20 22.58 -11.87
N HIS A 194 20.27 23.79 -12.42
CA HIS A 194 20.28 24.08 -13.86
C HIS A 194 21.70 24.34 -14.43
N HIS A 195 22.78 24.22 -13.62
CA HIS A 195 24.16 24.40 -14.06
C HIS A 195 24.87 23.05 -14.21
N TRP A 196 24.96 22.54 -15.43
CA TRP A 196 25.63 21.27 -15.78
C TRP A 196 27.06 21.45 -16.27
N THR A 197 27.49 22.70 -16.47
CA THR A 197 28.89 23.06 -16.81
C THR A 197 29.33 24.28 -16.03
N GLY A 198 30.62 24.32 -15.70
CA GLY A 198 31.22 25.40 -14.91
C GLY A 198 31.13 25.15 -13.41
N GLY A 199 31.74 26.02 -12.63
CA GLY A 199 31.80 25.90 -11.18
C GLY A 199 32.44 24.57 -10.74
N THR A 200 31.69 23.82 -9.94
CA THR A 200 32.08 22.49 -9.42
C THR A 200 31.25 21.35 -10.02
N SER A 201 30.52 21.61 -11.11
CA SER A 201 29.82 20.57 -11.87
C SER A 201 30.81 19.59 -12.53
N GLY A 202 30.35 18.39 -12.85
CA GLY A 202 31.20 17.41 -13.49
C GLY A 202 30.54 16.07 -13.73
N SER A 203 31.37 15.08 -14.02
CA SER A 203 30.94 13.70 -14.23
C SER A 203 31.98 12.71 -13.76
N LEU A 204 31.54 11.49 -13.46
CA LEU A 204 32.38 10.36 -13.06
C LEU A 204 32.05 9.16 -13.94
N ASP A 205 33.02 8.71 -14.71
CA ASP A 205 32.95 7.48 -15.49
C ASP A 205 33.35 6.28 -14.62
N LEU A 206 32.45 5.31 -14.47
CA LEU A 206 32.60 4.12 -13.65
C LEU A 206 33.17 2.93 -14.41
N THR A 207 33.51 3.04 -15.72
CA THR A 207 34.01 1.92 -16.53
C THR A 207 35.25 1.25 -15.94
N THR A 208 36.09 2.01 -15.26
CA THR A 208 37.31 1.50 -14.60
C THR A 208 37.08 0.95 -13.20
N VAL A 209 35.90 1.17 -12.64
CA VAL A 209 35.53 0.80 -11.25
C VAL A 209 34.70 -0.48 -11.21
N PHE A 210 34.03 -0.81 -12.31
CA PHE A 210 33.19 -2.01 -12.34
C PHE A 210 33.98 -3.30 -12.11
N PRO A 211 33.59 -4.12 -11.13
CA PRO A 211 34.33 -5.34 -10.78
C PRO A 211 34.50 -6.32 -11.94
N ASN A 212 33.46 -6.40 -12.79
CA ASN A 212 33.41 -7.33 -13.93
C ASN A 212 33.62 -6.65 -15.29
N GLY A 213 34.21 -5.45 -15.30
CA GLY A 213 34.57 -4.72 -16.50
C GLY A 213 33.46 -3.95 -17.20
N HIS A 214 32.20 -4.33 -17.02
CA HIS A 214 31.05 -3.60 -17.58
C HIS A 214 29.79 -3.82 -16.77
N ASP A 215 29.09 -2.73 -16.46
CA ASP A 215 27.76 -2.75 -15.84
C ASP A 215 26.99 -1.47 -16.25
N GLU A 216 25.72 -1.39 -15.92
CA GLU A 216 24.86 -0.24 -16.17
C GLU A 216 24.30 0.29 -14.86
N ILE A 217 24.31 1.61 -14.70
CA ILE A 217 23.68 2.29 -13.56
C ILE A 217 22.17 2.23 -13.74
N VAL A 218 21.46 1.90 -12.67
CA VAL A 218 19.99 1.80 -12.65
C VAL A 218 19.37 2.86 -11.76
N ALA A 219 19.95 3.09 -10.56
CA ALA A 219 19.43 4.03 -9.59
C ALA A 219 20.55 4.67 -8.77
N LEU A 220 20.26 5.83 -8.21
CA LEU A 220 21.10 6.57 -7.28
C LEU A 220 20.40 6.71 -5.94
N SER A 221 21.17 6.73 -4.87
CA SER A 221 20.66 7.00 -3.53
C SER A 221 21.70 7.68 -2.66
N ALA A 222 21.26 8.33 -1.63
CA ALA A 222 22.13 8.95 -0.63
C ALA A 222 21.77 8.44 0.76
N HIS A 223 22.72 7.90 1.49
CA HIS A 223 22.51 7.37 2.83
C HIS A 223 23.74 7.53 3.70
N ASN A 224 23.57 8.01 4.92
CA ASN A 224 24.63 8.18 5.92
C ASN A 224 25.90 8.90 5.40
N GLY A 225 25.73 9.91 4.53
CA GLY A 225 26.85 10.68 3.98
C GLY A 225 27.52 10.03 2.76
N PHE A 226 27.03 8.88 2.30
CA PHE A 226 27.53 8.17 1.11
C PHE A 226 26.60 8.37 -0.08
N LEU A 227 27.20 8.51 -1.25
CA LEU A 227 26.51 8.35 -2.52
C LEU A 227 26.52 6.88 -2.90
N ILE A 228 25.35 6.28 -3.07
CA ILE A 228 25.18 4.88 -3.39
C ILE A 228 24.70 4.79 -4.85
N ILE A 229 25.45 4.07 -5.65
CA ILE A 229 25.19 3.87 -7.07
C ILE A 229 24.78 2.41 -7.26
N PHE A 230 23.50 2.21 -7.54
CA PHE A 230 22.96 0.88 -7.84
C PHE A 230 23.13 0.59 -9.32
N CYS A 231 23.95 -0.41 -9.63
CA CYS A 231 24.09 -0.95 -10.97
C CYS A 231 23.28 -2.26 -11.11
N LYS A 232 23.19 -2.81 -12.29
CA LYS A 232 22.43 -4.07 -12.51
C LYS A 232 23.00 -5.26 -11.74
N ARG A 233 24.33 -5.33 -11.58
CA ARG A 233 25.02 -6.50 -10.99
C ARG A 233 25.97 -6.15 -9.86
N CYS A 234 26.15 -4.87 -9.55
CA CYS A 234 26.96 -4.42 -8.44
C CYS A 234 26.36 -3.19 -7.76
N ILE A 235 26.83 -2.87 -6.57
CA ILE A 235 26.52 -1.63 -5.86
C ILE A 235 27.84 -0.97 -5.51
N ILE A 236 27.98 0.30 -5.86
CA ILE A 236 29.18 1.08 -5.64
C ILE A 236 28.87 2.19 -4.65
N VAL A 237 29.71 2.35 -3.64
CA VAL A 237 29.54 3.32 -2.55
C VAL A 237 30.70 4.30 -2.57
N TYR A 238 30.37 5.59 -2.72
CA TYR A 238 31.32 6.68 -2.65
C TYR A 238 31.14 7.51 -1.39
N SER A 239 32.24 7.88 -0.76
CA SER A 239 32.30 8.90 0.29
C SER A 239 32.72 10.25 -0.30
N GLY A 240 32.41 11.35 0.42
CA GLY A 240 32.86 12.70 0.05
C GLY A 240 32.04 13.37 -1.06
N ALA A 241 30.81 12.95 -1.30
CA ALA A 241 29.91 13.49 -2.33
C ALA A 241 29.58 14.99 -2.17
N THR A 242 29.79 15.58 -1.00
CA THR A 242 29.70 17.03 -0.77
C THR A 242 30.74 17.82 -1.58
N SER A 243 31.89 17.20 -1.90
CA SER A 243 32.94 17.74 -2.76
C SER A 243 33.28 16.73 -3.85
N PRO A 244 32.51 16.64 -4.94
CA PRO A 244 32.55 15.53 -5.90
C PRO A 244 33.93 15.29 -6.53
N ALA A 245 34.74 16.35 -6.71
CA ALA A 245 36.09 16.24 -7.22
C ALA A 245 37.02 15.42 -6.30
N ASN A 246 36.67 15.27 -5.02
CA ASN A 246 37.43 14.54 -4.02
C ASN A 246 36.72 13.26 -3.55
N MET A 247 35.72 12.79 -4.29
CA MET A 247 35.01 11.54 -3.96
C MET A 247 36.00 10.36 -3.95
N VAL A 248 35.88 9.50 -2.95
CA VAL A 248 36.70 8.31 -2.79
C VAL A 248 35.76 7.09 -2.80
N LEU A 249 36.16 6.09 -3.59
CA LEU A 249 35.49 4.79 -3.55
C LEU A 249 35.62 4.20 -2.14
N HIS A 250 34.48 4.01 -1.49
CA HIS A 250 34.44 3.50 -0.12
C HIS A 250 34.26 1.99 -0.09
N ASP A 251 33.33 1.48 -0.92
CA ASP A 251 32.99 0.07 -0.96
C ASP A 251 32.40 -0.34 -2.30
N THR A 252 32.47 -1.64 -2.61
CA THR A 252 31.83 -2.24 -3.78
C THR A 252 31.27 -3.60 -3.40
N VAL A 253 30.00 -3.82 -3.70
CA VAL A 253 29.31 -5.10 -3.54
C VAL A 253 29.16 -5.74 -4.91
N GLU A 254 29.74 -6.92 -5.11
CA GLU A 254 29.70 -7.66 -6.36
C GLU A 254 28.59 -8.71 -6.35
N GLY A 255 28.02 -8.98 -7.53
CA GLY A 255 27.04 -10.05 -7.72
C GLY A 255 25.63 -9.71 -7.23
N VAL A 256 25.42 -8.54 -6.63
CA VAL A 256 24.11 -8.03 -6.21
C VAL A 256 23.95 -6.62 -6.73
N GLY A 257 22.88 -6.39 -7.48
CA GLY A 257 22.55 -5.07 -8.02
C GLY A 257 21.06 -4.81 -7.96
N CYS A 258 20.63 -3.69 -8.54
CA CYS A 258 19.25 -3.27 -8.63
C CYS A 258 18.75 -3.40 -10.07
N ILE A 259 17.58 -3.95 -10.28
CA ILE A 259 17.02 -4.16 -11.63
C ILE A 259 15.93 -3.16 -12.00
N ALA A 260 15.38 -2.42 -11.04
CA ALA A 260 14.31 -1.46 -11.26
C ALA A 260 14.58 -0.14 -10.53
N ARG A 261 14.68 0.96 -11.27
CA ARG A 261 14.95 2.31 -10.76
C ARG A 261 14.03 2.68 -9.60
N ASP A 262 12.72 2.55 -9.82
CA ASP A 262 11.71 2.98 -8.88
C ASP A 262 11.44 1.96 -7.75
N SER A 263 12.28 0.91 -7.62
CA SER A 263 12.23 -0.03 -6.49
C SER A 263 13.05 0.43 -5.28
N VAL A 264 13.93 1.40 -5.46
CA VAL A 264 14.81 1.91 -4.39
C VAL A 264 14.03 2.84 -3.48
N GLN A 265 13.85 2.46 -2.22
CA GLN A 265 13.09 3.21 -1.22
C GLN A 265 13.86 3.34 0.09
N HIS A 266 13.82 4.54 0.67
CA HIS A 266 14.39 4.81 1.99
C HIS A 266 13.38 4.49 3.10
N THR A 267 13.80 3.70 4.08
CA THR A 267 13.01 3.41 5.29
C THR A 267 13.38 4.30 6.48
N GLY A 268 14.23 5.30 6.26
CA GLY A 268 14.81 6.13 7.31
C GLY A 268 16.10 5.55 7.91
N THR A 269 16.14 4.27 8.17
CA THR A 269 17.32 3.57 8.74
C THR A 269 18.09 2.75 7.70
N ASP A 270 17.46 2.35 6.62
CA ASP A 270 18.01 1.48 5.59
C ASP A 270 17.42 1.84 4.21
N ILE A 271 17.92 1.20 3.17
CA ILE A 271 17.40 1.29 1.81
C ILE A 271 16.93 -0.10 1.38
N ILE A 272 15.72 -0.18 0.84
CA ILE A 272 15.18 -1.38 0.23
C ILE A 272 15.24 -1.23 -1.28
N PHE A 273 15.59 -2.30 -1.97
CA PHE A 273 15.66 -2.34 -3.43
C PHE A 273 15.33 -3.73 -3.97
N LEU A 274 14.96 -3.79 -5.25
CA LEU A 274 14.70 -5.03 -5.98
C LEU A 274 15.95 -5.46 -6.73
N SER A 275 16.49 -6.62 -6.36
CA SER A 275 17.55 -7.30 -7.07
C SER A 275 17.02 -8.38 -8.02
N GLU A 276 17.87 -8.99 -8.83
CA GLU A 276 17.50 -10.12 -9.70
C GLU A 276 16.94 -11.32 -8.92
N ASP A 277 17.37 -11.50 -7.67
CA ASP A 277 17.00 -12.61 -6.80
C ASP A 277 15.85 -12.29 -5.83
N GLY A 278 15.36 -11.06 -5.80
CA GLY A 278 14.28 -10.64 -4.91
C GLY A 278 14.51 -9.28 -4.23
N VAL A 279 13.68 -8.95 -3.26
CA VAL A 279 13.74 -7.68 -2.50
C VAL A 279 14.80 -7.78 -1.41
N ARG A 280 15.71 -6.82 -1.37
CA ARG A 280 16.86 -6.80 -0.46
C ARG A 280 16.95 -5.50 0.34
N SER A 281 17.63 -5.59 1.47
CA SER A 281 18.06 -4.47 2.30
C SER A 281 19.52 -4.14 2.00
N PHE A 282 19.82 -2.86 1.83
CA PHE A 282 21.17 -2.38 1.54
C PHE A 282 22.11 -2.59 2.73
N GLY A 283 21.69 -2.26 3.96
CA GLY A 283 22.49 -2.43 5.16
C GLY A 283 22.91 -3.88 5.37
N ARG A 284 22.00 -4.83 5.19
CA ARG A 284 22.30 -6.26 5.25
C ARG A 284 23.22 -6.70 4.11
N THR A 285 22.96 -6.23 2.89
CA THR A 285 23.77 -6.57 1.70
C THR A 285 25.22 -6.16 1.87
N ILE A 286 25.50 -4.97 2.42
CA ILE A 286 26.87 -4.52 2.73
C ILE A 286 27.52 -5.38 3.82
N GLN A 287 26.80 -5.72 4.87
CA GLN A 287 27.33 -6.54 5.98
C GLN A 287 27.70 -7.97 5.52
N GLU A 288 26.87 -8.57 4.69
CA GLU A 288 27.02 -9.95 4.23
C GLU A 288 27.96 -10.12 3.03
N LYS A 289 28.26 -9.07 2.30
CA LYS A 289 29.10 -8.86 1.09
C LYS A 289 29.27 -10.03 0.13
N SER A 290 29.54 -11.21 0.60
CA SER A 290 29.95 -12.34 -0.24
C SER A 290 28.91 -13.44 -0.42
N MET A 291 27.88 -13.49 0.43
CA MET A 291 26.81 -14.48 0.33
C MET A 291 25.53 -13.97 1.01
N PRO A 292 24.78 -13.06 0.37
CA PRO A 292 23.47 -12.69 0.91
C PRO A 292 22.55 -13.90 0.83
N MET A 293 22.54 -14.73 1.85
CA MET A 293 21.78 -15.98 1.90
C MET A 293 20.28 -15.76 2.08
N ARG A 294 19.89 -14.57 2.54
CA ARG A 294 18.49 -14.28 2.89
C ARG A 294 18.09 -12.91 2.41
N ASP A 295 17.03 -12.85 1.62
CA ASP A 295 16.40 -11.61 1.20
C ASP A 295 15.07 -11.39 1.95
N LEU A 296 14.53 -10.18 1.87
CA LEU A 296 13.27 -9.82 2.51
C LEU A 296 12.08 -10.58 1.91
N SER A 297 12.22 -11.05 0.67
CA SER A 297 11.20 -11.77 -0.09
C SER A 297 11.40 -13.30 -0.10
N ASN A 298 12.23 -13.85 0.79
CA ASN A 298 12.60 -15.27 0.77
C ASN A 298 11.39 -16.22 0.63
N ASN A 299 10.29 -15.93 1.30
CA ASN A 299 9.09 -16.79 1.31
C ASN A 299 8.29 -16.76 -0.02
N VAL A 300 8.53 -15.77 -0.88
CA VAL A 300 7.86 -15.62 -2.18
C VAL A 300 8.85 -15.47 -3.33
N ARG A 301 10.12 -15.78 -3.11
CA ARG A 301 11.22 -15.51 -4.04
C ARG A 301 10.95 -16.03 -5.45
N THR A 302 10.63 -17.30 -5.60
CA THR A 302 10.46 -17.93 -6.93
C THR A 302 9.29 -17.33 -7.69
N GLU A 303 8.17 -17.10 -7.02
CA GLU A 303 6.99 -16.47 -7.60
C GLU A 303 7.27 -15.03 -7.99
N LEU A 304 7.83 -14.23 -7.07
CA LEU A 304 8.18 -12.84 -7.29
C LEU A 304 9.17 -12.67 -8.44
N THR A 305 10.28 -13.40 -8.44
CA THR A 305 11.31 -13.29 -9.48
C THR A 305 10.79 -13.73 -10.84
N SER A 306 9.93 -14.74 -10.88
CA SER A 306 9.25 -15.15 -12.11
C SER A 306 8.32 -14.06 -12.63
N ALA A 307 7.52 -13.45 -11.77
CA ALA A 307 6.64 -12.34 -12.13
C ALA A 307 7.44 -11.10 -12.59
N VAL A 308 8.52 -10.76 -11.90
CA VAL A 308 9.42 -9.65 -12.25
C VAL A 308 10.05 -9.82 -13.64
N ARG A 309 10.50 -11.03 -13.98
CA ARG A 309 11.11 -11.32 -15.31
C ARG A 309 10.12 -11.19 -16.47
N GLN A 310 8.83 -11.27 -16.19
CA GLN A 310 7.77 -11.13 -17.20
C GLN A 310 7.31 -9.69 -17.37
N GLN A 311 7.78 -8.75 -16.51
CA GLN A 311 7.39 -7.35 -16.61
C GLN A 311 8.03 -6.67 -17.83
N THR A 312 7.23 -5.97 -18.59
CA THR A 312 7.63 -5.08 -19.69
C THR A 312 7.43 -3.61 -19.31
N ASN A 313 6.48 -3.35 -18.43
CA ASN A 313 6.21 -2.02 -17.89
C ASN A 313 7.11 -1.71 -16.67
N PRO A 314 7.35 -0.43 -16.36
CA PRO A 314 8.15 -0.05 -15.21
C PRO A 314 7.59 -0.60 -13.90
N ILE A 315 8.47 -1.21 -13.10
CA ILE A 315 8.15 -1.66 -11.74
C ILE A 315 8.15 -0.43 -10.84
N LYS A 316 7.10 -0.27 -10.04
CA LYS A 316 6.96 0.84 -9.10
C LYS A 316 6.96 0.36 -7.67
N SER A 317 7.47 1.17 -6.77
CA SER A 317 7.42 0.87 -5.35
C SER A 317 7.19 2.12 -4.51
N ILE A 318 6.79 1.90 -3.27
CA ILE A 318 6.69 2.94 -2.27
C ILE A 318 6.88 2.34 -0.88
N TYR A 319 7.53 3.08 0.01
CA TYR A 319 7.57 2.79 1.42
C TYR A 319 6.70 3.80 2.17
N SER A 320 5.80 3.32 3.01
CA SER A 320 5.00 4.14 3.92
C SER A 320 5.39 3.82 5.35
N ALA A 321 5.85 4.83 6.09
CA ALA A 321 6.19 4.69 7.50
C ALA A 321 4.93 4.55 8.36
N ASP A 322 3.85 5.27 8.02
CA ASP A 322 2.59 5.27 8.76
C ASP A 322 1.89 3.90 8.69
N GLU A 323 1.83 3.34 7.49
CA GLU A 323 1.27 2.00 7.27
C GLU A 323 2.29 0.89 7.58
N ALA A 324 3.58 1.25 7.72
CA ALA A 324 4.71 0.37 7.96
C ALA A 324 4.80 -0.80 6.97
N PHE A 325 4.65 -0.51 5.69
CA PHE A 325 4.87 -1.48 4.62
C PHE A 325 5.67 -0.92 3.45
N TYR A 326 6.32 -1.82 2.71
CA TYR A 326 6.90 -1.57 1.40
C TYR A 326 6.02 -2.25 0.34
N LEU A 327 5.51 -1.47 -0.60
CA LEU A 327 4.73 -1.96 -1.74
C LEU A 327 5.62 -2.07 -2.97
N LEU A 328 5.49 -3.18 -3.69
CA LEU A 328 6.13 -3.40 -4.97
C LEU A 328 5.05 -3.74 -6.00
N ALA A 329 4.81 -2.85 -6.95
CA ALA A 329 3.76 -2.97 -7.94
C ALA A 329 4.31 -3.51 -9.27
N LEU A 330 3.72 -4.60 -9.73
CA LEU A 330 3.99 -5.25 -11.00
C LEU A 330 2.78 -5.06 -11.92
N GLN A 331 2.91 -4.13 -12.88
CA GLN A 331 1.78 -3.70 -13.72
C GLN A 331 1.24 -4.82 -14.62
N ASP A 332 2.13 -5.57 -15.28
CA ASP A 332 1.73 -6.59 -16.26
C ASP A 332 0.98 -7.78 -15.62
N SER A 333 1.31 -8.11 -14.36
CA SER A 333 0.62 -9.13 -13.59
C SER A 333 -0.57 -8.59 -12.79
N ASN A 334 -0.78 -7.27 -12.77
CA ASN A 334 -1.79 -6.60 -11.94
C ASN A 334 -1.69 -7.03 -10.47
N THR A 335 -0.48 -7.16 -9.97
CA THR A 335 -0.20 -7.63 -8.60
C THR A 335 0.68 -6.62 -7.87
N VAL A 336 0.29 -6.28 -6.65
CA VAL A 336 1.13 -5.53 -5.72
C VAL A 336 1.53 -6.44 -4.59
N TYR A 337 2.83 -6.61 -4.39
CA TYR A 337 3.37 -7.29 -3.21
C TYR A 337 3.49 -6.30 -2.07
N CYS A 338 2.90 -6.64 -0.93
CA CYS A 338 2.93 -5.85 0.28
C CYS A 338 3.82 -6.54 1.32
N PHE A 339 4.95 -5.94 1.63
CA PHE A 339 5.90 -6.41 2.64
C PHE A 339 5.66 -5.67 3.94
N ASP A 340 5.28 -6.37 5.00
CA ASP A 340 5.18 -5.78 6.35
C ASP A 340 6.58 -5.47 6.88
N MET A 341 6.83 -4.21 7.20
CA MET A 341 8.13 -3.72 7.65
C MET A 341 8.25 -3.60 9.17
N ARG A 342 7.21 -3.95 9.94
CA ARG A 342 7.21 -3.85 11.41
C ARG A 342 8.12 -4.88 12.05
N ASN A 343 8.06 -6.12 11.56
CA ASN A 343 8.80 -7.23 12.12
C ASN A 343 9.27 -8.19 11.03
N THR A 344 10.47 -8.69 11.17
CA THR A 344 11.00 -9.78 10.34
C THR A 344 10.67 -11.13 10.97
N LEU A 345 10.51 -12.14 10.13
CA LEU A 345 10.40 -13.53 10.53
C LEU A 345 11.74 -14.05 11.07
N PRO A 346 11.77 -15.20 11.79
CA PRO A 346 13.01 -15.76 12.34
C PRO A 346 14.09 -16.06 11.30
N ASP A 347 13.72 -16.29 10.05
CA ASP A 347 14.62 -16.46 8.92
C ASP A 347 15.13 -15.14 8.33
N GLY A 348 14.62 -14.01 8.83
CA GLY A 348 14.96 -12.67 8.39
C GLY A 348 14.17 -12.18 7.18
N ALA A 349 13.22 -12.94 6.65
CA ALA A 349 12.28 -12.48 5.64
C ALA A 349 11.18 -11.59 6.25
N ASN A 350 10.52 -10.81 5.42
CA ASN A 350 9.34 -10.07 5.81
C ASN A 350 8.08 -10.91 5.59
N ARG A 351 7.01 -10.56 6.30
CA ARG A 351 5.67 -11.09 6.03
C ARG A 351 5.17 -10.47 4.75
N VAL A 352 4.66 -11.29 3.84
CA VAL A 352 4.22 -10.83 2.52
C VAL A 352 2.75 -11.14 2.30
N THR A 353 2.03 -10.19 1.75
CA THR A 353 0.67 -10.36 1.22
C THR A 353 0.60 -9.78 -0.18
N THR A 354 -0.47 -10.05 -0.92
CA THR A 354 -0.63 -9.53 -2.28
C THR A 354 -1.93 -8.73 -2.41
N TRP A 355 -1.93 -7.77 -3.34
CA TRP A 355 -3.14 -7.03 -3.71
C TRP A 355 -3.38 -7.17 -5.20
N GLY A 356 -4.63 -7.42 -5.56
CA GLY A 356 -5.09 -7.45 -6.94
C GLY A 356 -6.06 -6.30 -7.22
N GLY A 357 -6.22 -5.95 -8.50
CA GLY A 357 -7.20 -4.95 -8.94
C GLY A 357 -6.83 -3.47 -8.72
N VAL A 358 -5.77 -3.17 -8.00
CA VAL A 358 -5.30 -1.78 -7.77
C VAL A 358 -4.53 -1.25 -8.98
N ASN A 359 -3.63 -2.06 -9.53
CA ASN A 359 -2.80 -1.78 -10.70
C ASN A 359 -2.22 -0.36 -10.78
N PRO A 360 -1.42 0.07 -9.81
CA PRO A 360 -0.83 1.40 -9.81
C PRO A 360 0.26 1.50 -10.90
N ARG A 361 0.22 2.56 -11.70
CA ARG A 361 1.26 2.89 -12.70
C ARG A 361 2.30 3.87 -12.17
N SER A 362 1.95 4.62 -11.14
CA SER A 362 2.86 5.44 -10.35
C SER A 362 2.43 5.40 -8.90
N LEU A 363 3.38 5.62 -8.00
CA LEU A 363 3.18 5.66 -6.55
C LEU A 363 3.92 6.88 -6.01
N ALA A 364 3.28 7.64 -5.14
CA ALA A 364 3.87 8.77 -4.45
C ALA A 364 3.35 8.86 -3.01
N LEU A 365 4.24 9.16 -2.08
CA LEU A 365 3.88 9.52 -0.72
C LEU A 365 3.86 11.05 -0.66
N LEU A 366 2.71 11.62 -0.38
CA LEU A 366 2.56 13.06 -0.26
C LEU A 366 2.92 13.51 1.16
N GLN A 367 3.09 14.80 1.34
CA GLN A 367 3.51 15.38 2.62
C GLN A 367 2.48 15.21 3.75
N ASP A 368 1.22 14.89 3.40
CA ASP A 368 0.19 14.53 4.38
C ASP A 368 0.33 13.10 4.92
N GLY A 369 1.38 12.36 4.52
CA GLY A 369 1.60 10.96 4.86
C GLY A 369 0.74 9.98 4.06
N SER A 370 -0.15 10.46 3.20
CA SER A 370 -1.04 9.61 2.41
C SER A 370 -0.35 9.08 1.14
N ILE A 371 -0.72 7.86 0.77
CA ILE A 371 -0.26 7.24 -0.48
C ILE A 371 -1.20 7.64 -1.60
N TYR A 372 -0.62 8.22 -2.65
CA TYR A 372 -1.31 8.51 -3.89
C TYR A 372 -0.72 7.65 -5.01
N PHE A 373 -1.57 7.30 -5.96
CA PHE A 373 -1.12 6.53 -7.11
C PHE A 373 -1.86 6.91 -8.39
N GLY A 374 -1.16 6.80 -9.50
CA GLY A 374 -1.71 6.99 -10.82
C GLY A 374 -2.18 5.67 -11.42
N ARG A 375 -3.27 5.72 -12.16
CA ARG A 375 -3.84 4.62 -12.95
C ARG A 375 -4.14 5.07 -14.37
N GLU A 376 -4.76 4.19 -15.16
CA GLU A 376 -5.22 4.51 -16.51
C GLU A 376 -6.25 5.65 -16.55
N ASP A 377 -7.02 5.79 -15.51
CA ASP A 377 -8.20 6.63 -15.41
C ASP A 377 -8.03 7.85 -14.49
N GLY A 378 -6.84 8.07 -13.92
CA GLY A 378 -6.58 9.26 -13.11
C GLY A 378 -5.66 9.05 -11.93
N ILE A 379 -5.74 9.96 -10.97
CA ILE A 379 -5.00 9.95 -9.71
C ILE A 379 -5.95 9.55 -8.59
N PHE A 380 -5.49 8.62 -7.76
CA PHE A 380 -6.25 8.05 -6.64
C PHE A 380 -5.47 8.17 -5.35
N LYS A 381 -6.20 8.25 -4.24
CA LYS A 381 -5.68 8.22 -2.88
C LYS A 381 -6.02 6.89 -2.23
N TYR A 382 -5.06 6.27 -1.57
CA TYR A 382 -5.23 5.04 -0.78
C TYR A 382 -5.93 5.36 0.53
N GLU A 383 -7.24 5.14 0.58
CA GLU A 383 -8.07 5.41 1.76
C GLU A 383 -9.39 4.64 1.72
N GLY A 384 -10.09 4.60 2.85
CA GLY A 384 -11.38 3.92 2.94
C GLY A 384 -11.29 2.41 2.75
N TYR A 385 -12.42 1.76 2.46
CA TYR A 385 -12.53 0.31 2.25
C TYR A 385 -13.43 -0.02 1.06
N GLN A 386 -13.31 0.76 -0.01
CA GLN A 386 -13.92 0.53 -1.32
C GLN A 386 -12.94 0.93 -2.41
N ASP A 387 -12.94 0.24 -3.52
CA ASP A 387 -12.15 0.57 -4.70
C ASP A 387 -12.96 1.54 -5.57
N ASN A 388 -12.78 2.84 -5.32
CA ASN A 388 -13.50 3.92 -5.99
C ASN A 388 -15.04 3.68 -5.99
N GLY A 389 -15.59 3.42 -4.80
CA GLY A 389 -17.01 3.16 -4.61
C GLY A 389 -17.46 1.72 -4.87
N ASN A 390 -16.55 0.82 -5.29
CA ASN A 390 -16.86 -0.57 -5.53
C ASN A 390 -16.32 -1.46 -4.41
N ALA A 391 -17.06 -2.51 -4.08
CA ALA A 391 -16.58 -3.54 -3.19
C ALA A 391 -15.44 -4.36 -3.83
N TYR A 392 -14.55 -4.90 -3.02
CA TYR A 392 -13.52 -5.83 -3.45
C TYR A 392 -13.46 -7.06 -2.56
N GLU A 393 -12.85 -8.14 -3.05
CA GLU A 393 -12.73 -9.39 -2.30
C GLU A 393 -11.38 -9.47 -1.57
N MET A 394 -11.44 -9.80 -0.28
CA MET A 394 -10.32 -10.23 0.54
C MET A 394 -10.31 -11.75 0.61
N ILE A 395 -9.18 -12.38 0.31
CA ILE A 395 -9.05 -13.85 0.26
C ILE A 395 -7.87 -14.27 1.13
N TYR A 396 -8.13 -15.19 2.04
CA TYR A 396 -7.11 -15.89 2.84
C TYR A 396 -7.30 -17.39 2.74
N TYR A 397 -6.29 -18.12 2.26
CA TYR A 397 -6.25 -19.58 2.28
C TYR A 397 -5.05 -20.08 3.07
N SER A 398 -5.30 -20.99 4.01
CA SER A 398 -4.24 -21.64 4.78
C SER A 398 -3.45 -22.61 3.91
N ASN A 399 -2.24 -22.90 4.34
CA ASN A 399 -1.55 -24.11 3.87
C ASN A 399 -2.29 -25.37 4.35
N PRO A 400 -2.06 -26.52 3.69
CA PRO A 400 -2.66 -27.79 4.09
C PRO A 400 -2.25 -28.19 5.51
N MET A 401 -3.23 -28.46 6.37
CA MET A 401 -3.04 -28.80 7.79
C MET A 401 -3.17 -30.30 8.02
N ASN A 402 -2.14 -30.94 8.56
CA ASN A 402 -2.12 -32.37 8.87
C ASN A 402 -2.32 -32.71 10.35
N PHE A 403 -2.47 -31.70 11.23
CA PHE A 403 -2.64 -31.85 12.69
C PHE A 403 -1.52 -32.69 13.35
N GLY A 404 -0.29 -32.58 12.83
CA GLY A 404 0.85 -33.34 13.33
C GLY A 404 0.86 -34.83 12.98
N ASN A 405 -0.09 -35.29 12.16
CA ASN A 405 -0.17 -36.68 11.75
C ASN A 405 -0.70 -36.80 10.30
N SER A 406 0.16 -37.16 9.39
CA SER A 406 -0.16 -37.22 7.95
C SER A 406 -0.98 -38.44 7.53
N THR A 407 -1.04 -39.50 8.37
CA THR A 407 -1.62 -40.79 7.98
C THR A 407 -3.03 -41.01 8.53
N ASN A 408 -3.43 -40.31 9.57
CA ASN A 408 -4.75 -40.49 10.17
C ASN A 408 -5.80 -39.64 9.47
N LEU A 409 -7.02 -40.14 9.33
CA LEU A 409 -8.17 -39.35 8.89
C LEU A 409 -8.49 -38.26 9.92
N LYS A 410 -8.74 -37.04 9.43
CA LYS A 410 -9.27 -35.91 10.19
C LYS A 410 -10.73 -35.72 9.86
N PHE A 411 -11.57 -35.69 10.87
CA PHE A 411 -12.98 -35.35 10.75
C PHE A 411 -13.12 -33.92 11.29
N LEU A 412 -13.20 -32.94 10.39
CA LEU A 412 -13.41 -31.55 10.78
C LEU A 412 -14.78 -31.41 11.45
N LYS A 413 -14.83 -30.83 12.63
CA LYS A 413 -16.04 -30.71 13.44
C LYS A 413 -16.55 -29.29 13.52
N LYS A 414 -15.63 -28.38 13.78
CA LYS A 414 -15.97 -27.01 14.09
C LYS A 414 -14.86 -26.07 13.67
N PHE A 415 -15.27 -24.93 13.22
CA PHE A 415 -14.40 -23.85 12.86
C PHE A 415 -14.89 -22.58 13.55
N ASN A 416 -14.01 -21.92 14.31
CA ASN A 416 -14.30 -20.63 14.94
C ASN A 416 -13.34 -19.60 14.36
N ILE A 417 -13.86 -18.44 14.05
CA ILE A 417 -13.06 -17.29 13.60
C ILE A 417 -13.36 -16.15 14.55
N THR A 418 -12.34 -15.44 15.00
CA THR A 418 -12.52 -14.16 15.67
C THR A 418 -12.23 -13.06 14.67
N ILE A 419 -13.23 -12.29 14.32
CA ILE A 419 -13.20 -11.20 13.37
C ILE A 419 -13.31 -9.89 14.14
N ILE A 420 -12.56 -8.87 13.70
CA ILE A 420 -12.63 -7.51 14.22
C ILE A 420 -12.93 -6.58 13.05
N GLY A 421 -13.92 -5.73 13.21
CA GLY A 421 -14.36 -4.78 12.20
C GLY A 421 -15.84 -4.88 11.89
N ASN A 422 -16.29 -4.18 10.86
CA ASN A 422 -17.71 -4.12 10.53
C ASN A 422 -18.22 -5.45 9.98
N VAL A 423 -19.37 -5.83 10.49
CA VAL A 423 -20.06 -7.09 10.27
C VAL A 423 -20.84 -7.15 8.97
N ALA A 424 -21.04 -6.00 8.32
CA ALA A 424 -21.76 -5.90 7.04
C ALA A 424 -21.05 -6.58 5.86
N SER A 425 -19.80 -7.05 6.04
CA SER A 425 -19.08 -7.76 5.00
C SER A 425 -19.43 -9.25 5.01
N PRO A 426 -20.14 -9.77 3.99
CA PRO A 426 -20.42 -11.21 3.91
C PRO A 426 -19.13 -11.99 3.87
N THR A 427 -18.98 -12.91 4.81
CA THR A 427 -17.80 -13.76 4.92
C THR A 427 -18.15 -15.20 4.58
N THR A 428 -17.43 -15.77 3.65
CA THR A 428 -17.57 -17.17 3.23
C THR A 428 -16.41 -17.99 3.76
N LEU A 429 -16.72 -18.99 4.54
CA LEU A 429 -15.76 -20.00 4.94
C LEU A 429 -15.71 -21.11 3.90
N VAL A 430 -14.49 -21.48 3.55
CA VAL A 430 -14.19 -22.52 2.56
C VAL A 430 -13.33 -23.59 3.23
N TRP A 431 -13.64 -24.88 3.02
CA TRP A 431 -12.77 -25.96 3.46
C TRP A 431 -12.77 -27.10 2.46
N GLY A 432 -11.65 -27.79 2.39
CA GLY A 432 -11.44 -28.93 1.50
C GLY A 432 -10.49 -29.95 2.10
N TYR A 433 -10.41 -31.10 1.46
CA TYR A 433 -9.63 -32.23 1.92
C TYR A 433 -8.74 -32.79 0.80
N ASP A 434 -7.60 -33.35 1.21
CA ASP A 434 -6.74 -34.23 0.39
C ASP A 434 -6.34 -33.66 -0.98
N TYR A 435 -6.13 -32.35 -1.07
CA TYR A 435 -5.71 -31.64 -2.30
C TYR A 435 -6.65 -31.83 -3.50
N THR A 436 -7.90 -32.20 -3.26
CA THR A 436 -8.84 -32.56 -4.34
C THR A 436 -9.38 -31.37 -5.13
N GLY A 437 -9.17 -30.15 -4.64
CA GLY A 437 -9.77 -28.93 -5.24
C GLY A 437 -11.29 -28.83 -5.04
N ASN A 438 -11.91 -29.81 -4.38
CA ASN A 438 -13.33 -29.78 -4.04
C ASN A 438 -13.51 -29.11 -2.69
N TYR A 439 -14.08 -27.91 -2.71
CA TYR A 439 -14.30 -27.10 -1.51
C TYR A 439 -15.77 -27.02 -1.15
N VAL A 440 -16.05 -27.16 0.14
CA VAL A 440 -17.36 -26.84 0.71
C VAL A 440 -17.33 -25.38 1.16
N LYS A 441 -18.38 -24.63 0.84
CA LYS A 441 -18.53 -23.21 1.17
C LYS A 441 -19.70 -22.98 2.10
N LYS A 442 -19.53 -22.10 3.08
CA LYS A 442 -20.60 -21.63 3.96
C LYS A 442 -20.42 -20.14 4.24
N THR A 443 -21.40 -19.35 3.85
CA THR A 443 -21.40 -17.90 4.08
C THR A 443 -22.09 -17.59 5.40
N PHE A 444 -21.57 -16.61 6.14
CA PHE A 444 -22.15 -16.05 7.35
C PHE A 444 -21.96 -14.51 7.32
N GLY A 445 -22.68 -13.81 8.18
CA GLY A 445 -22.56 -12.36 8.29
C GLY A 445 -23.60 -11.56 7.48
N THR A 446 -24.44 -12.23 6.71
CA THR A 446 -25.50 -11.54 5.94
C THR A 446 -26.71 -11.11 6.78
N ASP A 447 -26.89 -11.71 7.94
CA ASP A 447 -28.05 -11.46 8.80
C ASP A 447 -27.80 -10.40 9.88
N LEU A 448 -26.58 -9.85 9.93
CA LEU A 448 -26.18 -8.89 10.96
C LEU A 448 -26.37 -7.43 10.53
N GLU A 449 -26.81 -7.20 9.29
CA GLU A 449 -27.15 -5.86 8.79
C GLU A 449 -28.26 -5.16 9.59
N ASN A 450 -28.97 -5.89 10.45
CA ASN A 450 -30.12 -5.37 11.20
C ASN A 450 -30.13 -5.76 12.69
N THR A 451 -29.04 -6.25 13.27
CA THR A 451 -28.98 -6.30 14.73
C THR A 451 -28.54 -4.93 15.22
N PRO A 452 -29.46 -4.13 15.74
CA PRO A 452 -29.10 -2.88 16.38
C PRO A 452 -28.12 -3.21 17.51
N ILE A 453 -27.02 -2.48 17.59
CA ILE A 453 -26.15 -2.52 18.75
C ILE A 453 -26.99 -2.04 19.93
N SER A 454 -27.48 -2.97 20.74
CA SER A 454 -28.20 -2.63 21.93
C SER A 454 -27.20 -2.34 23.04
N GLU A 455 -27.17 -1.11 23.47
CA GLU A 455 -26.41 -0.73 24.65
C GLU A 455 -27.07 -1.28 25.91
N TYR A 456 -26.24 -1.79 26.82
CA TYR A 456 -26.70 -2.27 28.12
C TYR A 456 -27.43 -1.11 28.87
N ASN A 457 -28.68 -1.30 29.28
CA ASN A 457 -29.62 -0.36 29.88
C ASN A 457 -30.39 0.59 28.95
N SER A 458 -30.16 0.59 27.64
CA SER A 458 -30.90 1.48 26.74
C SER A 458 -31.77 0.75 25.71
N ALA A 459 -31.55 -0.55 25.51
CA ALA A 459 -32.34 -1.35 24.57
C ALA A 459 -33.53 -2.04 25.24
N GLN A 460 -34.70 -1.92 24.67
CA GLN A 460 -35.87 -2.75 25.05
C GLN A 460 -35.77 -4.12 24.38
N PHE A 461 -36.08 -5.18 25.15
CA PHE A 461 -36.06 -6.55 24.65
C PHE A 461 -37.12 -6.72 23.55
N GLY A 462 -36.73 -7.01 22.32
CA GLY A 462 -37.60 -7.31 21.21
C GLY A 462 -37.89 -6.13 20.26
N ASP A 463 -37.20 -5.01 20.40
CA ASP A 463 -37.34 -3.89 19.47
C ASP A 463 -36.31 -3.99 18.34
N ASN A 464 -36.79 -4.20 17.11
CA ASN A 464 -36.00 -4.23 15.88
C ASN A 464 -35.69 -2.84 15.32
N THR A 465 -35.98 -1.78 16.05
CA THR A 465 -35.78 -0.41 15.60
C THR A 465 -34.61 0.24 16.32
N THR A 466 -33.52 0.30 15.61
CA THR A 466 -32.46 1.33 15.58
C THR A 466 -32.30 2.27 16.78
N THR A 467 -31.08 2.27 17.28
CA THR A 467 -30.42 3.39 17.98
C THR A 467 -31.22 4.00 19.09
N LEU A 468 -31.17 3.40 20.26
CA LEU A 468 -31.60 4.04 21.46
C LEU A 468 -30.51 5.00 21.94
N ILE A 469 -30.75 6.26 21.66
CA ILE A 469 -30.07 7.36 22.33
C ILE A 469 -30.77 7.49 23.68
N ALA A 470 -30.04 7.37 24.78
CA ALA A 470 -30.60 7.70 26.10
C ALA A 470 -30.91 9.19 26.09
N PRO A 471 -32.19 9.60 26.17
CA PRO A 471 -32.52 11.01 26.19
C PRO A 471 -32.02 11.65 27.49
N SER A 472 -31.46 12.84 27.37
CA SER A 472 -31.10 13.66 28.52
C SER A 472 -32.35 14.13 29.32
N SER A 473 -33.54 13.90 28.77
CA SER A 473 -34.82 14.25 29.37
C SER A 473 -35.59 13.04 29.89
N THR A 474 -36.33 13.21 30.95
CA THR A 474 -37.19 12.19 31.60
C THR A 474 -38.52 11.97 30.89
N GLY A 475 -38.67 12.32 29.62
CA GLY A 475 -39.91 12.23 28.85
C GLY A 475 -40.17 10.84 28.25
N THR A 476 -41.41 10.58 27.88
CA THR A 476 -41.83 9.33 27.25
C THR A 476 -41.38 9.29 25.79
N TYR A 477 -40.68 8.22 25.37
CA TYR A 477 -40.35 8.00 23.96
C TYR A 477 -41.58 7.47 23.22
N LEU A 478 -42.04 8.20 22.22
CA LEU A 478 -43.26 7.90 21.46
C LEU A 478 -43.05 6.93 20.31
N GLY A 479 -41.79 6.76 19.86
CA GLY A 479 -41.46 5.89 18.74
C GLY A 479 -40.78 6.62 17.56
N ALA A 480 -40.58 5.88 16.46
CA ALA A 480 -40.00 6.40 15.22
C ALA A 480 -41.15 6.68 14.21
N PHE A 481 -41.17 7.89 13.67
CA PHE A 481 -42.23 8.35 12.75
C PHE A 481 -41.61 9.12 11.58
N SER A 482 -42.21 9.05 10.41
CA SER A 482 -41.78 9.86 9.25
C SER A 482 -42.24 11.32 9.31
N SER A 483 -43.15 11.65 10.26
CA SER A 483 -43.63 13.01 10.54
C SER A 483 -43.92 13.14 12.03
N ALA A 484 -43.94 14.37 12.52
CA ALA A 484 -44.12 14.66 13.93
C ALA A 484 -45.44 14.10 14.47
N PRO A 485 -45.44 13.26 15.53
CA PRO A 485 -46.67 12.75 16.17
C PRO A 485 -47.34 13.84 16.99
N THR A 486 -48.63 13.65 17.29
CA THR A 486 -49.37 14.55 18.15
C THR A 486 -49.19 14.12 19.60
N THR A 487 -48.76 15.04 20.46
CA THR A 487 -48.64 14.81 21.91
C THR A 487 -48.96 16.07 22.69
N THR A 488 -49.43 15.92 23.93
CA THR A 488 -49.60 16.99 24.91
C THR A 488 -48.58 16.87 26.06
N GLU A 489 -47.79 15.80 26.04
CA GLU A 489 -46.83 15.51 27.10
C GLU A 489 -45.52 16.28 26.87
N VAL A 490 -45.16 17.16 27.79
CA VAL A 490 -43.91 17.92 27.75
C VAL A 490 -42.72 16.98 27.95
N ASN A 491 -41.68 17.17 27.16
CA ASN A 491 -40.49 16.33 27.07
C ASN A 491 -40.75 14.94 26.44
N ALA A 492 -41.91 14.69 25.83
CA ALA A 492 -42.06 13.51 25.00
C ALA A 492 -41.11 13.54 23.81
N LEU A 493 -40.53 12.41 23.47
CA LEU A 493 -39.51 12.27 22.43
C LEU A 493 -40.02 11.44 21.25
N TYR A 494 -39.63 11.79 20.04
CA TYR A 494 -39.78 10.91 18.89
C TYR A 494 -38.56 11.01 17.97
N TYR A 495 -38.29 9.93 17.23
CA TYR A 495 -37.27 9.92 16.19
C TYR A 495 -37.90 10.13 14.81
N ASN A 496 -37.47 11.16 14.09
CA ASN A 496 -37.89 11.42 12.71
C ASN A 496 -37.07 10.55 11.74
N THR A 497 -37.71 9.56 11.14
CA THR A 497 -37.06 8.64 10.20
C THR A 497 -36.69 9.26 8.85
N THR A 498 -37.33 10.36 8.47
CA THR A 498 -37.08 11.09 7.23
C THR A 498 -35.85 11.98 7.35
N GLU A 499 -35.70 12.63 8.50
CA GLU A 499 -34.61 13.57 8.77
C GLU A 499 -33.45 12.93 9.54
N SER A 500 -33.63 11.70 10.04
CA SER A 500 -32.70 10.97 10.90
C SER A 500 -32.32 11.75 12.16
N LYS A 501 -33.29 12.39 12.80
CA LYS A 501 -33.11 13.27 13.95
C LYS A 501 -34.08 12.94 15.10
N LEU A 502 -33.64 13.23 16.33
CA LEU A 502 -34.43 13.12 17.53
C LEU A 502 -35.07 14.48 17.85
N TYR A 503 -36.36 14.47 18.23
CA TYR A 503 -37.08 15.66 18.63
C TYR A 503 -37.75 15.46 19.99
N TYR A 504 -37.80 16.53 20.79
CA TYR A 504 -38.59 16.56 22.02
C TYR A 504 -39.72 17.59 21.95
N TRP A 505 -40.80 17.33 22.65
CA TRP A 505 -41.94 18.25 22.74
C TRP A 505 -41.71 19.29 23.84
N SER A 506 -41.58 20.55 23.48
CA SER A 506 -41.35 21.67 24.41
C SER A 506 -42.59 22.09 25.18
N GLY A 507 -43.75 21.49 24.90
CA GLY A 507 -45.09 21.92 25.35
C GLY A 507 -45.82 22.80 24.35
N SER A 508 -45.14 23.27 23.30
CA SER A 508 -45.73 24.12 22.26
C SER A 508 -45.27 23.75 20.85
N ALA A 509 -44.07 23.18 20.72
CA ALA A 509 -43.48 22.78 19.43
C ALA A 509 -42.51 21.61 19.60
N TRP A 510 -42.31 20.87 18.53
CA TRP A 510 -41.22 19.90 18.43
C TRP A 510 -39.88 20.63 18.20
N VAL A 511 -38.94 20.41 19.07
CA VAL A 511 -37.59 21.01 19.03
C VAL A 511 -36.61 19.89 18.78
N GLU A 512 -35.67 20.09 17.85
CA GLU A 512 -34.57 19.17 17.62
C GLU A 512 -33.76 19.03 18.90
N GLU A 513 -33.52 17.79 19.34
CA GLU A 513 -32.65 17.50 20.48
C GLU A 513 -31.21 17.57 20.01
N ASP A 514 -30.56 18.72 20.20
CA ASP A 514 -29.20 19.03 19.75
C ASP A 514 -28.12 18.36 20.60
N THR A 515 -28.51 17.69 21.67
CA THR A 515 -27.59 17.07 22.63
C THR A 515 -27.39 15.57 22.40
N VAL A 516 -27.14 15.18 21.16
CA VAL A 516 -26.29 14.00 20.99
C VAL A 516 -24.89 14.45 21.31
N ASP A 517 -24.49 14.33 22.57
CA ASP A 517 -23.10 14.52 22.95
C ASP A 517 -22.25 13.43 22.24
N THR A 518 -21.81 13.74 21.03
CA THR A 518 -20.88 12.91 20.27
C THR A 518 -19.50 12.82 20.96
N SER A 519 -19.28 13.59 22.02
CA SER A 519 -18.10 13.49 22.87
C SER A 519 -18.23 12.43 23.97
N TYR A 520 -19.44 11.90 24.21
CA TYR A 520 -19.61 10.76 25.07
C TYR A 520 -19.04 9.51 24.39
N VAL A 521 -17.78 9.30 24.59
CA VAL A 521 -17.15 8.00 24.31
C VAL A 521 -17.71 7.03 25.34
N PRO A 522 -18.56 6.09 24.96
CA PRO A 522 -19.06 5.08 25.88
C PRO A 522 -17.86 4.44 26.57
N SER A 523 -18.04 4.07 27.84
CA SER A 523 -17.05 3.33 28.60
C SER A 523 -16.47 2.18 27.75
N LYS A 524 -15.27 1.75 28.05
CA LYS A 524 -14.45 0.74 27.32
C LYS A 524 -15.16 -0.52 26.80
N PHE A 525 -16.43 -0.72 27.10
CA PHE A 525 -17.26 -1.81 26.58
C PHE A 525 -17.94 -1.52 25.26
N THR A 526 -17.94 -0.28 24.78
CA THR A 526 -18.59 0.16 23.55
C THR A 526 -17.63 0.87 22.60
N THR A 527 -16.33 0.71 22.77
CA THR A 527 -15.39 1.15 21.74
C THR A 527 -15.63 0.30 20.50
N GLY A 528 -16.28 0.86 19.51
CA GLY A 528 -16.69 0.38 18.21
C GLY A 528 -15.84 -0.59 17.41
N THR A 529 -15.10 -1.46 18.04
CA THR A 529 -14.51 -2.64 17.46
C THR A 529 -15.46 -3.80 17.68
N ASP A 530 -16.33 -4.04 16.72
CA ASP A 530 -17.18 -5.22 16.73
C ASP A 530 -16.31 -6.47 16.64
N ILE A 531 -16.10 -7.09 17.80
CA ILE A 531 -15.44 -8.38 17.88
C ILE A 531 -16.50 -9.46 17.74
N GLN A 532 -16.40 -10.25 16.67
CA GLN A 532 -17.30 -11.35 16.42
C GLN A 532 -16.55 -12.67 16.43
N ARG A 533 -17.19 -13.68 16.96
CA ARG A 533 -16.67 -15.04 16.98
C ARG A 533 -17.69 -16.04 16.41
N PRO A 534 -17.96 -16.00 15.10
CA PRO A 534 -18.83 -16.97 14.48
C PRO A 534 -18.23 -18.37 14.65
N SER A 535 -19.14 -19.32 14.87
CA SER A 535 -18.84 -20.73 15.09
C SER A 535 -19.60 -21.55 14.06
N ILE A 536 -18.88 -22.24 13.19
CA ILE A 536 -19.44 -22.98 12.09
C ILE A 536 -19.18 -24.47 12.28
N ASN A 537 -20.24 -25.26 12.25
CA ASN A 537 -20.12 -26.72 12.18
C ASN A 537 -19.75 -27.12 10.77
N THR A 538 -18.72 -27.92 10.66
CA THR A 538 -18.16 -28.42 9.41
C THR A 538 -18.38 -29.92 9.28
N SER A 539 -18.25 -30.43 8.07
CA SER A 539 -18.45 -31.84 7.74
C SER A 539 -17.36 -32.34 6.79
N GLY A 540 -17.25 -33.64 6.67
CA GLY A 540 -16.29 -34.31 5.80
C GLY A 540 -15.09 -34.88 6.55
N SER A 541 -14.22 -35.54 5.81
CA SER A 541 -12.99 -36.15 6.34
C SER A 541 -11.93 -36.26 5.26
N GLY A 542 -10.68 -36.20 5.67
CA GLY A 542 -9.51 -36.40 4.82
C GLY A 542 -8.24 -36.52 5.66
N THR A 543 -7.14 -36.81 5.03
CA THR A 543 -5.83 -36.89 5.67
C THR A 543 -5.20 -35.51 5.90
N VAL A 544 -5.60 -34.55 5.08
CA VAL A 544 -5.17 -33.15 5.14
C VAL A 544 -6.38 -32.23 4.98
N VAL A 545 -6.39 -31.10 5.66
CA VAL A 545 -7.47 -30.11 5.62
C VAL A 545 -6.89 -28.77 5.16
N THR A 546 -7.51 -28.14 4.19
CA THR A 546 -7.26 -26.74 3.79
C THR A 546 -8.47 -25.91 4.16
N ILE A 547 -8.26 -24.74 4.70
CA ILE A 547 -9.32 -23.79 5.03
C ILE A 547 -9.10 -22.49 4.28
N GLY A 548 -10.19 -21.79 3.99
CA GLY A 548 -10.17 -20.48 3.35
C GLY A 548 -11.22 -19.56 3.95
N ILE A 549 -10.95 -18.28 3.86
CA ILE A 549 -11.85 -17.20 4.25
C ILE A 549 -11.89 -16.23 3.09
N GLU A 550 -13.08 -16.04 2.53
CA GLU A 550 -13.37 -15.06 1.48
C GLU A 550 -14.32 -14.03 2.08
N SER A 551 -14.00 -12.75 1.98
CA SER A 551 -14.86 -11.68 2.49
C SER A 551 -14.97 -10.56 1.46
N THR A 552 -16.20 -10.12 1.20
CA THR A 552 -16.47 -8.95 0.34
C THR A 552 -16.37 -7.70 1.19
N ILE A 553 -15.35 -6.89 0.96
CA ILE A 553 -15.09 -5.64 1.67
C ILE A 553 -15.85 -4.51 0.99
N ASN A 554 -16.68 -3.82 1.75
CA ASN A 554 -17.55 -2.76 1.23
C ASN A 554 -17.76 -1.63 2.26
N GLY A 555 -16.81 -0.70 2.30
CA GLY A 555 -16.90 0.53 3.07
C GLY A 555 -16.46 0.45 4.54
N ALA A 556 -16.02 -0.74 5.02
CA ALA A 556 -15.65 -0.88 6.42
C ALA A 556 -14.44 -1.81 6.62
N PRO A 557 -13.64 -1.58 7.69
CA PRO A 557 -12.48 -2.41 8.01
C PRO A 557 -12.89 -3.83 8.37
N TYR A 558 -12.02 -4.78 8.05
CA TYR A 558 -12.19 -6.19 8.36
C TYR A 558 -10.83 -6.81 8.71
N SER A 559 -10.72 -7.47 9.85
CA SER A 559 -9.49 -8.14 10.28
C SER A 559 -9.79 -9.47 10.96
N ILE A 560 -8.93 -10.46 10.73
CA ILE A 560 -8.99 -11.78 11.36
C ILE A 560 -7.99 -11.80 12.51
N GLN A 561 -8.52 -11.88 13.74
CA GLN A 561 -7.72 -11.96 14.97
C GLN A 561 -7.24 -13.37 15.25
N GLN A 562 -8.11 -14.37 15.02
CA GLN A 562 -7.87 -15.76 15.42
C GLN A 562 -8.67 -16.73 14.55
N ILE A 563 -8.06 -17.85 14.25
CA ILE A 563 -8.66 -18.97 13.54
C ILE A 563 -8.47 -20.23 14.39
N ASP A 564 -9.57 -20.88 14.81
CA ASP A 564 -9.55 -22.14 15.54
C ASP A 564 -10.18 -23.24 14.70
N VAL A 565 -9.43 -24.27 14.39
CA VAL A 565 -9.88 -25.43 13.62
C VAL A 565 -9.93 -26.65 14.53
N HIS A 566 -11.10 -27.25 14.69
CA HIS A 566 -11.32 -28.41 15.56
C HIS A 566 -11.58 -29.67 14.72
N ALA A 567 -10.76 -30.68 14.90
CA ALA A 567 -10.88 -31.98 14.22
C ALA A 567 -10.79 -33.16 15.18
N LEU A 568 -11.50 -34.23 14.87
CA LEU A 568 -11.31 -35.54 15.49
C LEU A 568 -10.35 -36.37 14.63
N LEU A 569 -9.33 -36.96 15.29
CA LEU A 569 -8.45 -37.91 14.61
C LEU A 569 -9.13 -39.27 14.54
N GLY A 570 -9.27 -39.81 13.35
CA GLY A 570 -9.70 -41.16 13.06
C GLY A 570 -8.57 -42.18 13.23
N ARG A 571 -8.88 -43.42 12.90
CA ARG A 571 -7.88 -44.49 12.84
C ARG A 571 -7.03 -44.35 11.58
N LEU A 572 -5.86 -44.97 11.58
CA LEU A 572 -5.08 -45.21 10.39
C LEU A 572 -5.98 -45.88 9.31
N ILE A 573 -5.84 -45.42 8.07
CA ILE A 573 -6.42 -46.09 6.92
C ILE A 573 -5.52 -47.24 6.50
#